data_055a360a5e67e2f6e1a61f1a8147550e
#
_entry.id   055a360a5e67e2f6e1a61f1a8147550e
#
_cell.length_a   1.000
_cell.length_b   1.000
_cell.length_c   1.000
_cell.angle_alpha   90.00
_cell.angle_beta   90.00
_cell.angle_gamma   90.00
#
_symmetry.space_group_name_H-M   'P 1'
#
loop_
_entity.id
_entity.type
_entity.pdbx_description
1 polymer ?
#
loop_
_entity_poly.entity_id
_entity_poly.type
_entity_poly.pdbx_seq_one_letter_code
_entity_poly.pdbx_strand_id
1 'polypeptide(L)'
;MTEQLIIIGSGPAGLTAAIYAARANLKPFLIEGFQEGGIPGGQLMITTLIENFPGFPEAIAGPQLMANMREQALRHGTRITTDDVTDADLSRRPFKLTTVNGETSAANALIVASGATARRLPLDSEKKYWGRGISACAICDGSLPVFRKKELAVIGGGDTAIEEALHLTQFASRVFLIHRRSELRASKVMQNRAKTNPKIQILWNKTVEEFRGEKTLNSLKLRDTVTGESSEITVAGAFEAIGHIPNTGFLKGRIATNDLGYIVTLPGSTHTNVEGVFAAGDVQDHKYRQAVTAAASGCMAAKEAEDWLRDQGCEC
;
A
#
# COMPACT_ATOMS: atom_id res chain seq x y z
N MET A 1 -31.88 -3.17 -3.27
CA MET A 1 -31.85 -3.19 -1.78
C MET A 1 -30.75 -2.26 -1.31
N THR A 2 -30.95 -1.60 -0.16
CA THR A 2 -29.89 -0.77 0.45
C THR A 2 -29.11 -1.62 1.45
N GLU A 3 -27.80 -1.63 1.33
CA GLU A 3 -26.92 -2.32 2.25
C GLU A 3 -26.74 -1.51 3.54
N GLN A 4 -26.58 -2.19 4.66
CA GLN A 4 -26.19 -1.52 5.92
C GLN A 4 -24.78 -0.93 5.77
N LEU A 5 -23.84 -1.74 5.30
CA LEU A 5 -22.44 -1.40 5.17
C LEU A 5 -21.87 -1.97 3.86
N ILE A 6 -21.24 -1.09 3.07
CA ILE A 6 -20.37 -1.52 1.96
C ILE A 6 -18.91 -1.24 2.33
N ILE A 7 -18.04 -2.19 2.01
CA ILE A 7 -16.59 -2.09 2.19
C ILE A 7 -15.96 -2.10 0.81
N ILE A 8 -15.09 -1.12 0.52
CA ILE A 8 -14.43 -0.97 -0.78
C ILE A 8 -12.96 -1.36 -0.63
N GLY A 9 -12.57 -2.46 -1.25
CA GLY A 9 -11.22 -3.01 -1.22
C GLY A 9 -11.07 -4.23 -0.32
N SER A 10 -10.26 -5.22 -0.75
CA SER A 10 -10.05 -6.52 -0.11
C SER A 10 -8.62 -6.73 0.38
N GLY A 11 -7.85 -5.65 0.61
CA GLY A 11 -6.59 -5.73 1.34
C GLY A 11 -6.80 -6.09 2.82
N PRO A 12 -5.73 -6.18 3.62
CA PRO A 12 -5.83 -6.51 5.05
C PRO A 12 -6.81 -5.62 5.82
N ALA A 13 -6.93 -4.33 5.48
CA ALA A 13 -7.89 -3.43 6.09
C ALA A 13 -9.33 -3.82 5.78
N GLY A 14 -9.67 -4.00 4.49
CA GLY A 14 -11.03 -4.32 4.06
C GLY A 14 -11.51 -5.68 4.55
N LEU A 15 -10.66 -6.71 4.45
CA LEU A 15 -11.02 -8.05 4.94
C LEU A 15 -11.15 -8.09 6.47
N THR A 16 -10.29 -7.37 7.20
CA THR A 16 -10.44 -7.26 8.66
C THR A 16 -11.74 -6.52 9.02
N ALA A 17 -12.03 -5.40 8.34
CA ALA A 17 -13.29 -4.69 8.55
C ALA A 17 -14.50 -5.60 8.26
N ALA A 18 -14.44 -6.40 7.19
CA ALA A 18 -15.50 -7.33 6.83
C ALA A 18 -15.73 -8.40 7.92
N ILE A 19 -14.65 -8.98 8.45
CA ILE A 19 -14.72 -9.97 9.54
C ILE A 19 -15.41 -9.37 10.78
N TYR A 20 -14.97 -8.19 11.21
CA TYR A 20 -15.53 -7.54 12.41
C TYR A 20 -16.98 -7.11 12.20
N ALA A 21 -17.30 -6.50 11.07
CA ALA A 21 -18.67 -6.09 10.73
C ALA A 21 -19.62 -7.30 10.61
N ALA A 22 -19.18 -8.40 9.99
CA ALA A 22 -19.98 -9.61 9.89
C ALA A 22 -20.24 -10.23 11.28
N ARG A 23 -19.25 -10.24 12.17
CA ARG A 23 -19.39 -10.70 13.55
C ARG A 23 -20.32 -9.82 14.39
N ALA A 24 -20.43 -8.54 14.03
CA ALA A 24 -21.41 -7.59 14.59
C ALA A 24 -22.80 -7.68 13.91
N ASN A 25 -23.04 -8.69 13.07
CA ASN A 25 -24.28 -8.93 12.33
C ASN A 25 -24.69 -7.82 11.34
N LEU A 26 -23.75 -6.99 10.91
CA LEU A 26 -24.01 -5.91 9.92
C LEU A 26 -24.18 -6.42 8.47
N LYS A 27 -23.97 -7.72 8.22
CA LYS A 27 -24.10 -8.35 6.90
C LYS A 27 -23.36 -7.58 5.80
N PRO A 28 -22.05 -7.30 5.97
CA PRO A 28 -21.33 -6.41 5.08
C PRO A 28 -21.29 -6.94 3.66
N PHE A 29 -21.32 -6.01 2.69
CA PHE A 29 -21.06 -6.28 1.29
C PHE A 29 -19.70 -5.69 0.92
N LEU A 30 -18.77 -6.54 0.47
CA LEU A 30 -17.41 -6.14 0.13
C LEU A 30 -17.23 -6.18 -1.39
N ILE A 31 -16.76 -5.06 -1.96
CA ILE A 31 -16.36 -4.93 -3.36
C ILE A 31 -14.84 -5.00 -3.38
N GLU A 32 -14.27 -6.11 -3.87
CA GLU A 32 -12.86 -6.43 -3.65
C GLU A 32 -11.86 -5.76 -4.58
N GLY A 33 -12.33 -5.17 -5.71
CA GLY A 33 -11.48 -4.53 -6.72
C GLY A 33 -10.67 -5.55 -7.54
N PHE A 34 -10.24 -5.19 -8.78
CA PHE A 34 -9.39 -6.05 -9.57
C PHE A 34 -8.52 -5.32 -10.64
N GLN A 35 -8.78 -4.05 -10.95
CA GLN A 35 -8.05 -3.30 -12.00
C GLN A 35 -7.26 -2.12 -11.44
N GLU A 36 -7.94 -1.18 -10.81
CA GLU A 36 -7.30 0.00 -10.24
C GLU A 36 -6.84 -0.29 -8.81
N GLY A 37 -5.54 -0.31 -8.57
CA GLY A 37 -4.96 -0.63 -7.27
C GLY A 37 -4.50 -2.07 -7.16
N GLY A 38 -4.61 -2.87 -8.21
CA GLY A 38 -4.07 -4.22 -8.31
C GLY A 38 -5.12 -5.32 -8.26
N ILE A 39 -4.66 -6.53 -7.99
CA ILE A 39 -5.48 -7.74 -7.89
C ILE A 39 -6.24 -7.78 -6.56
N PRO A 40 -7.39 -8.49 -6.48
CA PRO A 40 -8.08 -8.75 -5.22
C PRO A 40 -7.13 -9.23 -4.13
N GLY A 41 -7.15 -8.61 -2.95
CA GLY A 41 -6.18 -8.85 -1.88
C GLY A 41 -5.09 -7.77 -1.74
N GLY A 42 -4.98 -6.86 -2.71
CA GLY A 42 -4.09 -5.69 -2.66
C GLY A 42 -2.61 -6.03 -2.76
N GLN A 43 -1.76 -5.19 -2.20
CA GLN A 43 -0.29 -5.25 -2.36
C GLN A 43 0.32 -6.58 -1.88
N LEU A 44 -0.30 -7.28 -0.94
CA LEU A 44 0.21 -8.58 -0.45
C LEU A 44 0.12 -9.70 -1.50
N MET A 45 -0.71 -9.54 -2.54
CA MET A 45 -0.81 -10.52 -3.62
C MET A 45 0.42 -10.54 -4.53
N ILE A 46 1.21 -9.48 -4.53
CA ILE A 46 2.40 -9.32 -5.36
C ILE A 46 3.71 -9.39 -4.55
N THR A 47 3.62 -9.71 -3.25
CA THR A 47 4.80 -9.99 -2.40
C THR A 47 5.03 -11.50 -2.27
N THR A 48 6.23 -11.89 -1.84
CA THR A 48 6.60 -13.30 -1.68
C THR A 48 6.25 -13.80 -0.29
N LEU A 49 7.17 -13.67 0.66
CA LEU A 49 7.02 -14.12 2.03
C LEU A 49 6.79 -12.93 2.96
N ILE A 50 5.90 -13.10 3.92
CA ILE A 50 5.57 -12.13 4.95
C ILE A 50 6.05 -12.69 6.29
N GLU A 51 7.05 -12.04 6.89
CA GLU A 51 7.65 -12.41 8.18
C GLU A 51 7.14 -11.54 9.33
N ASN A 52 6.45 -10.43 9.01
CA ASN A 52 6.09 -9.37 9.95
C ASN A 52 4.58 -9.24 10.22
N PHE A 53 3.77 -10.22 9.83
CA PHE A 53 2.37 -10.29 10.24
C PHE A 53 2.24 -11.25 11.43
N PRO A 54 1.80 -10.78 12.62
CA PRO A 54 1.74 -11.62 13.83
C PRO A 54 0.81 -12.83 13.67
N GLY A 55 1.17 -13.94 14.32
CA GLY A 55 0.39 -15.18 14.31
C GLY A 55 0.99 -16.28 13.42
N PHE A 56 2.04 -15.98 12.67
CA PHE A 56 2.76 -16.94 11.83
C PHE A 56 4.22 -17.03 12.30
N PRO A 57 4.59 -18.06 13.10
CA PRO A 57 5.97 -18.25 13.57
C PRO A 57 6.96 -18.45 12.42
N GLU A 58 6.51 -19.10 11.36
CA GLU A 58 7.19 -19.19 10.07
C GLU A 58 6.56 -18.20 9.09
N ALA A 59 7.34 -17.76 8.11
CA ALA A 59 6.85 -16.85 7.09
C ALA A 59 5.66 -17.45 6.32
N ILE A 60 4.68 -16.61 6.01
CA ILE A 60 3.55 -17.00 5.15
C ILE A 60 3.64 -16.29 3.80
N ALA A 61 3.27 -16.99 2.72
CA ALA A 61 3.16 -16.33 1.42
C ALA A 61 2.03 -15.28 1.44
N GLY A 62 2.28 -14.11 0.84
CA GLY A 62 1.30 -13.02 0.80
C GLY A 62 -0.05 -13.45 0.23
N PRO A 63 -0.13 -14.12 -0.94
CA PRO A 63 -1.38 -14.65 -1.48
C PRO A 63 -2.10 -15.64 -0.53
N GLN A 64 -1.34 -16.46 0.20
CA GLN A 64 -1.93 -17.41 1.15
C GLN A 64 -2.55 -16.69 2.36
N LEU A 65 -1.89 -15.66 2.90
CA LEU A 65 -2.46 -14.83 3.97
C LEU A 65 -3.77 -14.19 3.52
N MET A 66 -3.79 -13.61 2.31
CA MET A 66 -4.99 -12.97 1.78
C MET A 66 -6.13 -13.97 1.53
N ALA A 67 -5.81 -15.16 1.02
CA ALA A 67 -6.80 -16.23 0.85
C ALA A 67 -7.40 -16.65 2.20
N ASN A 68 -6.58 -16.82 3.24
CA ASN A 68 -7.05 -17.16 4.59
C ASN A 68 -7.98 -16.09 5.16
N MET A 69 -7.60 -14.79 5.03
CA MET A 69 -8.43 -13.68 5.50
C MET A 69 -9.76 -13.58 4.74
N ARG A 70 -9.74 -13.80 3.42
CA ARG A 70 -10.93 -13.82 2.58
C ARG A 70 -11.89 -14.96 2.96
N GLU A 71 -11.36 -16.15 3.14
CA GLU A 71 -12.16 -17.29 3.60
C GLU A 71 -12.76 -17.04 4.99
N GLN A 72 -11.99 -16.44 5.90
CA GLN A 72 -12.49 -16.07 7.22
C GLN A 72 -13.65 -15.07 7.12
N ALA A 73 -13.56 -14.07 6.27
CA ALA A 73 -14.65 -13.11 6.04
C ALA A 73 -15.91 -13.78 5.49
N LEU A 74 -15.77 -14.67 4.50
CA LEU A 74 -16.87 -15.45 3.94
C LEU A 74 -17.55 -16.35 4.98
N ARG A 75 -16.77 -17.04 5.82
CA ARG A 75 -17.31 -17.89 6.91
C ARG A 75 -18.14 -17.13 7.93
N HIS A 76 -17.89 -15.85 8.13
CA HIS A 76 -18.70 -14.98 8.98
C HIS A 76 -19.89 -14.34 8.27
N GLY A 77 -20.12 -14.63 6.99
CA GLY A 77 -21.28 -14.17 6.23
C GLY A 77 -21.08 -12.88 5.45
N THR A 78 -19.82 -12.42 5.26
CA THR A 78 -19.53 -11.34 4.33
C THR A 78 -19.89 -11.75 2.91
N ARG A 79 -20.64 -10.93 2.18
CA ARG A 79 -20.86 -11.11 0.74
C ARG A 79 -19.75 -10.35 0.00
N ILE A 80 -19.14 -11.02 -0.96
CA ILE A 80 -18.00 -10.46 -1.71
C ILE A 80 -18.31 -10.50 -3.20
N THR A 81 -18.05 -9.39 -3.89
CA THR A 81 -18.06 -9.32 -5.36
C THR A 81 -16.71 -8.82 -5.87
N THR A 82 -16.29 -9.38 -7.02
CA THR A 82 -15.07 -8.96 -7.71
C THR A 82 -15.44 -7.93 -8.77
N ASP A 83 -15.32 -6.66 -8.43
CA ASP A 83 -15.58 -5.52 -9.30
C ASP A 83 -14.84 -4.28 -8.78
N ASP A 84 -14.61 -3.27 -9.62
CA ASP A 84 -14.00 -2.01 -9.22
C ASP A 84 -15.05 -0.91 -9.10
N VAL A 85 -15.02 -0.17 -7.99
CA VAL A 85 -15.81 1.05 -7.82
C VAL A 85 -15.20 2.17 -8.64
N THR A 86 -15.97 2.74 -9.57
CA THR A 86 -15.55 3.84 -10.45
C THR A 86 -16.15 5.19 -10.06
N ASP A 87 -17.22 5.17 -9.26
CA ASP A 87 -17.86 6.37 -8.73
C ASP A 87 -18.54 6.10 -7.38
N ALA A 88 -18.47 7.07 -6.48
CA ALA A 88 -19.16 7.07 -5.20
C ALA A 88 -19.88 8.39 -5.01
N ASP A 89 -21.22 8.42 -5.14
CA ASP A 89 -22.04 9.58 -4.79
C ASP A 89 -22.29 9.62 -3.29
N LEU A 90 -21.61 10.54 -2.61
CA LEU A 90 -21.66 10.73 -1.17
C LEU A 90 -22.52 11.95 -0.76
N SER A 91 -23.25 12.55 -1.71
CA SER A 91 -24.02 13.78 -1.47
C SER A 91 -25.24 13.59 -0.55
N ARG A 92 -25.78 12.38 -0.51
CA ARG A 92 -26.93 12.01 0.34
C ARG A 92 -26.92 10.53 0.66
N ARG A 93 -27.54 10.14 1.76
CA ARG A 93 -27.78 8.75 2.15
C ARG A 93 -29.12 8.23 1.62
N PRO A 94 -29.23 6.96 1.21
CA PRO A 94 -28.12 5.98 1.12
C PRO A 94 -27.13 6.41 0.04
N PHE A 95 -25.83 6.25 0.32
CA PHE A 95 -24.76 6.50 -0.62
C PHE A 95 -24.87 5.58 -1.83
N LYS A 96 -24.51 6.06 -3.03
CA LYS A 96 -24.55 5.25 -4.25
C LYS A 96 -23.16 4.98 -4.77
N LEU A 97 -22.88 3.72 -5.07
CA LEU A 97 -21.66 3.28 -5.72
C LEU A 97 -21.97 2.76 -7.11
N THR A 98 -21.10 3.07 -8.06
CA THR A 98 -21.15 2.53 -9.43
C THR A 98 -19.85 1.78 -9.68
N THR A 99 -19.95 0.60 -10.28
CA THR A 99 -18.79 -0.22 -10.61
C THR A 99 -18.43 -0.14 -12.08
N VAL A 100 -17.26 -0.69 -12.46
CA VAL A 100 -16.79 -0.70 -13.86
C VAL A 100 -17.72 -1.49 -14.78
N ASN A 101 -18.40 -2.51 -14.25
CA ASN A 101 -19.40 -3.29 -15.00
C ASN A 101 -20.76 -2.58 -15.10
N GLY A 102 -20.88 -1.36 -14.55
CA GLY A 102 -22.11 -0.56 -14.57
C GLY A 102 -23.15 -0.98 -13.53
N GLU A 103 -22.80 -1.88 -12.62
CA GLU A 103 -23.67 -2.22 -11.49
C GLU A 103 -23.74 -1.06 -10.50
N THR A 104 -24.89 -0.91 -9.85
CA THR A 104 -25.10 0.11 -8.84
C THR A 104 -25.51 -0.52 -7.52
N SER A 105 -24.88 -0.08 -6.44
CA SER A 105 -25.20 -0.47 -5.07
C SER A 105 -25.46 0.77 -4.22
N ALA A 106 -26.28 0.62 -3.18
CA ALA A 106 -26.55 1.69 -2.22
C ALA A 106 -26.26 1.23 -0.79
N ALA A 107 -25.70 2.10 0.05
CA ALA A 107 -25.36 1.79 1.43
C ALA A 107 -25.67 2.93 2.39
N ASN A 108 -26.00 2.58 3.64
CA ASN A 108 -26.17 3.53 4.72
C ASN A 108 -24.79 4.02 5.24
N ALA A 109 -23.80 3.12 5.30
CA ALA A 109 -22.43 3.43 5.69
C ALA A 109 -21.41 2.83 4.70
N LEU A 110 -20.22 3.44 4.62
CA LEU A 110 -19.12 3.00 3.76
C LEU A 110 -17.82 2.90 4.55
N ILE A 111 -17.03 1.85 4.28
CA ILE A 111 -15.62 1.79 4.67
C ILE A 111 -14.78 1.81 3.39
N VAL A 112 -13.97 2.86 3.22
CA VAL A 112 -13.02 2.99 2.11
C VAL A 112 -11.70 2.33 2.56
N ALA A 113 -11.39 1.17 2.00
CA ALA A 113 -10.19 0.37 2.27
C ALA A 113 -9.42 0.05 0.99
N SER A 114 -9.49 0.95 0.01
CA SER A 114 -8.94 0.79 -1.35
C SER A 114 -7.41 0.79 -1.44
N GLY A 115 -6.73 1.11 -0.31
CA GLY A 115 -5.27 1.06 -0.22
C GLY A 115 -4.54 2.14 -1.02
N ALA A 116 -3.26 1.89 -1.28
CA ALA A 116 -2.39 2.72 -2.11
C ALA A 116 -1.50 1.85 -2.99
N THR A 117 -1.19 2.34 -4.19
CA THR A 117 -0.34 1.64 -5.15
C THR A 117 1.06 2.25 -5.14
N ALA A 118 2.09 1.42 -5.02
CA ALA A 118 3.47 1.86 -5.13
C ALA A 118 3.72 2.44 -6.54
N ARG A 119 4.32 3.62 -6.59
CA ARG A 119 4.81 4.17 -7.87
C ARG A 119 5.95 3.31 -8.37
N ARG A 120 5.90 3.01 -9.64
CA ARG A 120 6.90 2.17 -10.31
C ARG A 120 7.62 2.96 -11.40
N LEU A 121 8.84 2.54 -11.71
CA LEU A 121 9.52 3.06 -12.88
C LEU A 121 8.87 2.46 -14.15
N PRO A 122 8.61 3.28 -15.20
CA PRO A 122 7.97 2.82 -16.42
C PRO A 122 8.96 2.07 -17.32
N LEU A 123 9.59 1.01 -16.79
CA LEU A 123 10.59 0.21 -17.49
C LEU A 123 10.10 -1.24 -17.63
N ASP A 124 10.20 -1.78 -18.84
CA ASP A 124 9.80 -3.18 -19.07
C ASP A 124 10.69 -4.16 -18.29
N SER A 125 11.97 -3.82 -18.11
CA SER A 125 12.90 -4.60 -17.30
C SER A 125 12.50 -4.66 -15.83
N GLU A 126 11.83 -3.63 -15.29
CA GLU A 126 11.33 -3.60 -13.91
C GLU A 126 10.29 -4.70 -13.67
N LYS A 127 9.34 -4.87 -14.60
CA LYS A 127 8.27 -5.89 -14.49
C LYS A 127 8.83 -7.30 -14.35
N LYS A 128 9.96 -7.58 -15.03
CA LYS A 128 10.63 -8.91 -15.01
C LYS A 128 11.19 -9.26 -13.63
N TYR A 129 11.67 -8.27 -12.87
CA TYR A 129 12.37 -8.50 -11.60
C TYR A 129 11.57 -8.07 -10.38
N TRP A 130 10.33 -7.57 -10.55
CA TRP A 130 9.44 -7.28 -9.42
C TRP A 130 9.19 -8.53 -8.57
N GLY A 131 9.46 -8.45 -7.25
CA GLY A 131 9.45 -9.59 -6.35
C GLY A 131 10.61 -10.58 -6.56
N ARG A 132 11.53 -10.29 -7.51
CA ARG A 132 12.71 -11.09 -7.81
C ARG A 132 13.99 -10.26 -7.72
N GLY A 133 14.05 -9.40 -6.71
CA GLY A 133 15.13 -8.45 -6.46
C GLY A 133 14.69 -6.99 -6.53
N ILE A 134 13.48 -6.67 -7.01
CA ILE A 134 12.88 -5.34 -6.90
C ILE A 134 11.74 -5.38 -5.90
N SER A 135 11.70 -4.39 -5.00
CA SER A 135 10.66 -4.18 -4.00
C SER A 135 10.35 -2.69 -3.84
N ALA A 136 9.21 -2.35 -3.25
CA ALA A 136 8.86 -0.99 -2.81
C ALA A 136 8.76 -0.86 -1.28
N CYS A 137 9.28 -1.84 -0.52
CA CYS A 137 9.20 -1.84 0.94
C CYS A 137 10.46 -2.44 1.57
N ALA A 138 11.39 -1.60 2.00
CA ALA A 138 12.60 -2.05 2.68
C ALA A 138 12.32 -2.71 4.04
N ILE A 139 11.30 -2.24 4.76
CA ILE A 139 10.90 -2.81 6.07
C ILE A 139 10.35 -4.23 5.88
N CYS A 140 9.66 -4.48 4.76
CA CYS A 140 9.08 -5.80 4.47
C CYS A 140 10.16 -6.80 4.06
N ASP A 141 11.02 -6.42 3.12
CA ASP A 141 11.88 -7.36 2.39
C ASP A 141 13.37 -7.22 2.71
N GLY A 142 13.79 -6.11 3.32
CA GLY A 142 15.22 -5.82 3.55
C GLY A 142 15.95 -6.83 4.44
N SER A 143 15.23 -7.51 5.32
CA SER A 143 15.77 -8.55 6.21
C SER A 143 15.94 -9.92 5.53
N LEU A 144 15.36 -10.13 4.34
CA LEU A 144 15.40 -11.41 3.64
C LEU A 144 16.85 -11.93 3.44
N PRO A 145 17.08 -13.23 3.59
CA PRO A 145 18.43 -13.82 3.47
C PRO A 145 19.14 -13.48 2.16
N VAL A 146 18.40 -13.31 1.06
CA VAL A 146 18.94 -13.00 -0.26
C VAL A 146 19.62 -11.63 -0.32
N PHE A 147 19.25 -10.69 0.56
CA PHE A 147 19.80 -9.32 0.62
C PHE A 147 20.88 -9.13 1.68
N ARG A 148 21.02 -10.07 2.63
CA ARG A 148 21.98 -9.94 3.74
C ARG A 148 23.44 -9.91 3.27
N LYS A 149 24.18 -8.92 3.77
CA LYS A 149 25.61 -8.68 3.44
C LYS A 149 25.86 -8.47 1.94
N LYS A 150 24.84 -8.04 1.19
CA LYS A 150 24.93 -7.70 -0.24
C LYS A 150 24.90 -6.18 -0.43
N GLU A 151 25.29 -5.75 -1.62
CA GLU A 151 25.09 -4.39 -2.08
C GLU A 151 23.64 -4.24 -2.58
N LEU A 152 22.94 -3.22 -2.09
CA LEU A 152 21.55 -2.93 -2.42
C LEU A 152 21.43 -1.52 -2.97
N ALA A 153 20.36 -1.26 -3.71
CA ALA A 153 20.04 0.06 -4.21
C ALA A 153 18.70 0.56 -3.65
N VAL A 154 18.61 1.86 -3.37
CA VAL A 154 17.35 2.57 -3.11
C VAL A 154 17.21 3.65 -4.16
N ILE A 155 16.06 3.71 -4.82
CA ILE A 155 15.76 4.69 -5.87
C ILE A 155 14.80 5.71 -5.29
N GLY A 156 15.26 6.96 -5.14
CA GLY A 156 14.44 8.01 -4.56
C GLY A 156 15.25 9.20 -4.06
N GLY A 157 14.63 10.06 -3.25
CA GLY A 157 15.31 11.25 -2.70
C GLY A 157 14.46 12.08 -1.74
N GLY A 158 13.31 11.55 -1.28
CA GLY A 158 12.51 12.08 -0.17
C GLY A 158 12.88 11.42 1.14
N ASP A 159 12.23 11.81 2.25
CA ASP A 159 12.45 11.24 3.58
C ASP A 159 12.29 9.72 3.57
N THR A 160 11.24 9.18 2.95
CA THR A 160 11.01 7.72 2.82
C THR A 160 12.21 7.00 2.18
N ALA A 161 12.80 7.56 1.13
CA ALA A 161 13.95 6.93 0.46
C ALA A 161 15.16 6.85 1.39
N ILE A 162 15.36 7.87 2.22
CA ILE A 162 16.45 7.86 3.20
C ILE A 162 16.14 6.91 4.36
N GLU A 163 14.91 6.88 4.85
CA GLU A 163 14.47 5.94 5.88
C GLU A 163 14.69 4.49 5.44
N GLU A 164 14.29 4.16 4.22
CA GLU A 164 14.53 2.84 3.64
C GLU A 164 16.02 2.53 3.47
N ALA A 165 16.80 3.49 2.96
CA ALA A 165 18.25 3.32 2.84
C ALA A 165 18.92 3.08 4.20
N LEU A 166 18.54 3.85 5.22
CA LEU A 166 19.05 3.69 6.59
C LEU A 166 18.64 2.33 7.17
N HIS A 167 17.40 1.89 6.96
CA HIS A 167 16.92 0.57 7.39
C HIS A 167 17.74 -0.55 6.77
N LEU A 168 17.97 -0.49 5.47
CA LEU A 168 18.75 -1.50 4.73
C LEU A 168 20.21 -1.58 5.20
N THR A 169 20.82 -0.51 5.74
CA THR A 169 22.20 -0.57 6.25
C THR A 169 22.37 -1.55 7.41
N GLN A 170 21.29 -1.96 8.07
CA GLN A 170 21.34 -2.99 9.13
C GLN A 170 21.68 -4.37 8.56
N PHE A 171 21.31 -4.65 7.32
CA PHE A 171 21.44 -5.95 6.67
C PHE A 171 22.47 -5.96 5.55
N ALA A 172 22.53 -4.88 4.75
CA ALA A 172 23.39 -4.74 3.59
C ALA A 172 24.86 -4.49 3.94
N SER A 173 25.77 -4.85 3.04
CA SER A 173 27.18 -4.42 3.09
C SER A 173 27.33 -2.96 2.65
N ARG A 174 26.53 -2.51 1.68
CA ARG A 174 26.47 -1.14 1.14
C ARG A 174 25.08 -0.87 0.59
N VAL A 175 24.64 0.39 0.64
CA VAL A 175 23.40 0.87 0.03
C VAL A 175 23.71 2.02 -0.92
N PHE A 176 23.37 1.86 -2.20
CA PHE A 176 23.43 2.93 -3.19
C PHE A 176 22.11 3.70 -3.17
N LEU A 177 22.13 4.97 -2.76
CA LEU A 177 20.98 5.85 -2.88
C LEU A 177 21.02 6.59 -4.23
N ILE A 178 20.20 6.13 -5.18
CA ILE A 178 20.16 6.65 -6.55
C ILE A 178 19.20 7.82 -6.62
N HIS A 179 19.71 9.00 -6.94
CA HIS A 179 18.90 10.21 -7.05
C HIS A 179 19.14 10.96 -8.36
N ARG A 180 18.04 11.31 -9.04
CA ARG A 180 18.04 11.94 -10.38
C ARG A 180 18.48 13.43 -10.41
N ARG A 181 18.71 14.05 -9.26
CA ARG A 181 19.12 15.45 -9.12
C ARG A 181 20.40 15.55 -8.30
N SER A 182 20.97 16.75 -8.24
CA SER A 182 22.14 17.09 -7.40
C SER A 182 21.79 17.31 -5.92
N GLU A 183 20.49 17.39 -5.57
CA GLU A 183 20.02 17.64 -4.20
C GLU A 183 18.84 16.75 -3.86
N LEU A 184 18.81 16.23 -2.63
CA LEU A 184 17.69 15.46 -2.07
C LEU A 184 16.55 16.40 -1.68
N ARG A 185 15.30 15.90 -1.80
CA ARG A 185 14.10 16.63 -1.33
C ARG A 185 13.81 16.40 0.14
N ALA A 186 14.45 15.43 0.76
CA ALA A 186 14.30 15.07 2.15
C ALA A 186 14.61 16.22 3.10
N SER A 187 14.14 16.16 4.33
CA SER A 187 14.48 17.08 5.40
C SER A 187 15.99 17.14 5.64
N LYS A 188 16.51 18.27 6.09
CA LYS A 188 17.96 18.45 6.35
C LYS A 188 18.51 17.43 7.34
N VAL A 189 17.70 17.03 8.33
CA VAL A 189 18.07 16.01 9.32
C VAL A 189 18.29 14.65 8.63
N MET A 190 17.36 14.25 7.75
CA MET A 190 17.46 12.98 7.03
C MET A 190 18.60 13.00 6.02
N GLN A 191 18.80 14.11 5.30
CA GLN A 191 19.95 14.28 4.42
C GLN A 191 21.28 14.08 5.16
N ASN A 192 21.41 14.68 6.35
CA ASN A 192 22.61 14.53 7.16
C ASN A 192 22.84 13.08 7.59
N ARG A 193 21.79 12.39 8.03
CA ARG A 193 21.87 10.96 8.39
C ARG A 193 22.35 10.09 7.23
N ALA A 194 21.84 10.33 6.01
CA ALA A 194 22.30 9.59 4.83
C ALA A 194 23.78 9.89 4.50
N LYS A 195 24.17 11.16 4.53
CA LYS A 195 25.54 11.61 4.18
C LYS A 195 26.60 11.14 5.17
N THR A 196 26.24 10.98 6.46
CA THR A 196 27.16 10.56 7.52
C THR A 196 27.20 9.04 7.72
N ASN A 197 26.30 8.28 7.11
CA ASN A 197 26.30 6.85 7.22
C ASN A 197 27.35 6.21 6.30
N PRO A 198 28.37 5.48 6.86
CA PRO A 198 29.48 4.95 6.06
C PRO A 198 29.07 3.86 5.07
N LYS A 199 27.88 3.27 5.23
CA LYS A 199 27.34 2.26 4.32
C LYS A 199 26.48 2.86 3.19
N ILE A 200 26.13 4.14 3.25
CA ILE A 200 25.31 4.78 2.21
C ILE A 200 26.20 5.55 1.24
N GLN A 201 26.11 5.20 -0.03
CA GLN A 201 26.73 5.94 -1.12
C GLN A 201 25.64 6.59 -1.97
N ILE A 202 25.62 7.91 -2.00
CA ILE A 202 24.65 8.67 -2.82
C ILE A 202 25.18 8.79 -4.24
N LEU A 203 24.42 8.32 -5.21
CA LEU A 203 24.68 8.46 -6.63
C LEU A 203 23.81 9.61 -7.18
N TRP A 204 24.43 10.76 -7.29
CA TRP A 204 23.78 11.98 -7.78
C TRP A 204 23.59 11.98 -9.28
N ASN A 205 22.55 12.67 -9.74
CA ASN A 205 22.25 12.86 -11.16
C ASN A 205 22.14 11.51 -11.92
N LYS A 206 21.66 10.47 -11.24
CA LYS A 206 21.50 9.14 -11.84
C LYS A 206 20.04 8.72 -11.87
N THR A 207 19.63 8.13 -13.00
CA THR A 207 18.37 7.42 -13.17
C THR A 207 18.65 5.99 -13.56
N VAL A 208 17.76 5.08 -13.19
CA VAL A 208 17.81 3.71 -13.67
C VAL A 208 17.30 3.70 -15.11
N GLU A 209 18.09 3.16 -16.03
CA GLU A 209 17.76 2.98 -17.43
C GLU A 209 17.26 1.54 -17.69
N GLU A 210 17.84 0.57 -16.98
CA GLU A 210 17.50 -0.84 -17.15
C GLU A 210 17.85 -1.63 -15.87
N PHE A 211 16.99 -2.56 -15.51
CA PHE A 211 17.26 -3.60 -14.52
C PHE A 211 17.76 -4.85 -15.23
N ARG A 212 18.82 -5.48 -14.73
CA ARG A 212 19.48 -6.60 -15.38
C ARG A 212 19.67 -7.79 -14.46
N GLY A 213 19.66 -8.97 -15.05
CA GLY A 213 19.86 -10.24 -14.36
C GLY A 213 19.38 -11.41 -15.21
N GLU A 214 19.56 -12.63 -14.70
CA GLU A 214 19.01 -13.84 -15.32
C GLU A 214 17.63 -14.18 -14.73
N LYS A 215 17.60 -14.85 -13.58
CA LYS A 215 16.37 -15.24 -12.85
C LYS A 215 15.98 -14.17 -11.81
N THR A 216 16.97 -13.51 -11.22
CA THR A 216 16.82 -12.46 -10.25
C THR A 216 17.65 -11.25 -10.66
N LEU A 217 17.36 -10.09 -10.10
CA LEU A 217 18.14 -8.87 -10.28
C LEU A 217 19.60 -9.10 -9.85
N ASN A 218 20.56 -8.61 -10.64
CA ASN A 218 21.99 -8.63 -10.27
C ASN A 218 22.73 -7.33 -10.60
N SER A 219 22.19 -6.46 -11.44
CA SER A 219 22.78 -5.16 -11.74
C SER A 219 21.77 -4.13 -12.22
N LEU A 220 22.14 -2.86 -12.14
CA LEU A 220 21.39 -1.72 -12.65
C LEU A 220 22.24 -0.98 -13.68
N LYS A 221 21.69 -0.77 -14.87
CA LYS A 221 22.22 0.21 -15.81
C LYS A 221 21.68 1.59 -15.44
N LEU A 222 22.58 2.51 -15.18
CA LEU A 222 22.27 3.88 -14.78
C LEU A 222 22.62 4.84 -15.91
N ARG A 223 21.82 5.90 -16.05
CA ARG A 223 22.11 7.04 -16.93
C ARG A 223 22.35 8.30 -16.10
N ASP A 224 23.41 9.00 -16.43
CA ASP A 224 23.66 10.32 -15.87
C ASP A 224 22.72 11.34 -16.52
N THR A 225 22.00 12.11 -15.71
CA THR A 225 20.99 13.07 -16.19
C THR A 225 21.62 14.38 -16.69
N VAL A 226 22.91 14.60 -16.45
CA VAL A 226 23.65 15.80 -16.88
C VAL A 226 24.51 15.52 -18.10
N THR A 227 25.31 14.43 -18.05
CA THR A 227 26.24 14.10 -19.13
C THR A 227 25.63 13.15 -20.18
N GLY A 228 24.55 12.43 -19.81
CA GLY A 228 23.96 11.41 -20.67
C GLY A 228 24.73 10.08 -20.68
N GLU A 229 25.86 9.98 -19.97
CA GLU A 229 26.68 8.78 -19.94
C GLU A 229 25.98 7.63 -19.18
N SER A 230 26.17 6.40 -19.70
CA SER A 230 25.69 5.19 -19.02
C SER A 230 26.79 4.58 -18.16
N SER A 231 26.38 4.04 -17.02
CA SER A 231 27.25 3.28 -16.10
C SER A 231 26.48 2.07 -15.57
N GLU A 232 27.16 1.13 -14.96
CA GLU A 232 26.53 -0.05 -14.37
C GLU A 232 27.03 -0.27 -12.94
N ILE A 233 26.10 -0.69 -12.05
CA ILE A 233 26.42 -1.10 -10.69
C ILE A 233 25.86 -2.50 -10.43
N THR A 234 26.62 -3.31 -9.68
CA THR A 234 26.16 -4.63 -9.24
C THR A 234 25.39 -4.48 -7.94
N VAL A 235 24.19 -5.05 -7.89
CA VAL A 235 23.34 -5.04 -6.68
C VAL A 235 22.52 -6.33 -6.62
N ALA A 236 22.29 -6.86 -5.42
CA ALA A 236 21.43 -8.01 -5.20
C ALA A 236 19.94 -7.64 -5.12
N GLY A 237 19.64 -6.35 -4.91
CA GLY A 237 18.28 -5.85 -4.82
C GLY A 237 18.18 -4.35 -5.01
N ALA A 238 17.00 -3.90 -5.45
CA ALA A 238 16.64 -2.51 -5.65
C ALA A 238 15.28 -2.21 -5.00
N PHE A 239 15.21 -1.11 -4.24
CA PHE A 239 14.02 -0.68 -3.53
C PHE A 239 13.53 0.64 -4.14
N GLU A 240 12.32 0.62 -4.70
CA GLU A 240 11.73 1.80 -5.34
C GLU A 240 10.99 2.66 -4.32
N ALA A 241 11.70 3.62 -3.74
CA ALA A 241 11.18 4.59 -2.76
C ALA A 241 10.79 5.92 -3.42
N ILE A 242 10.02 5.85 -4.52
CA ILE A 242 9.58 7.02 -5.31
C ILE A 242 8.15 7.47 -4.98
N GLY A 243 7.55 6.87 -3.96
CA GLY A 243 6.25 7.23 -3.38
C GLY A 243 5.16 6.23 -3.70
N HIS A 244 3.96 6.53 -3.17
CA HIS A 244 2.74 5.76 -3.41
C HIS A 244 1.65 6.70 -3.92
N ILE A 245 0.62 6.13 -4.51
CA ILE A 245 -0.59 6.83 -4.97
C ILE A 245 -1.75 6.18 -4.22
N PRO A 246 -2.45 6.92 -3.33
CA PRO A 246 -3.66 6.38 -2.71
C PRO A 246 -4.75 6.20 -3.76
N ASN A 247 -5.47 5.08 -3.66
CA ASN A 247 -6.51 4.71 -4.63
C ASN A 247 -7.82 5.45 -4.29
N THR A 248 -7.85 6.76 -4.53
CA THR A 248 -8.96 7.67 -4.21
C THR A 248 -9.67 8.23 -5.45
N GLY A 249 -9.26 7.83 -6.66
CA GLY A 249 -9.76 8.40 -7.92
C GLY A 249 -11.29 8.33 -8.08
N PHE A 250 -11.91 7.23 -7.65
CA PHE A 250 -13.36 7.04 -7.71
C PHE A 250 -14.17 7.98 -6.80
N LEU A 251 -13.52 8.57 -5.78
CA LEU A 251 -14.15 9.54 -4.86
C LEU A 251 -14.29 10.94 -5.47
N LYS A 252 -13.58 11.25 -6.54
CA LYS A 252 -13.67 12.50 -7.32
C LYS A 252 -13.68 13.78 -6.46
N GLY A 253 -12.87 13.80 -5.37
CA GLY A 253 -12.77 14.94 -4.46
C GLY A 253 -13.92 15.12 -3.47
N ARG A 254 -14.82 14.15 -3.33
CA ARG A 254 -15.98 14.21 -2.41
C ARG A 254 -15.62 13.94 -0.95
N ILE A 255 -14.40 13.49 -0.68
CA ILE A 255 -13.83 13.31 0.65
C ILE A 255 -12.57 14.17 0.76
N ALA A 256 -12.33 14.75 1.92
CA ALA A 256 -11.14 15.53 2.19
C ALA A 256 -9.87 14.65 2.09
N THR A 257 -8.87 15.14 1.34
CA THR A 257 -7.56 14.50 1.21
C THR A 257 -6.45 15.49 1.56
N ASN A 258 -5.31 14.96 1.99
CA ASN A 258 -4.10 15.77 2.14
C ASN A 258 -3.43 16.05 0.79
N ASP A 259 -2.34 16.84 0.79
CA ASP A 259 -1.59 17.22 -0.42
C ASP A 259 -1.01 16.03 -1.20
N LEU A 260 -0.93 14.86 -0.59
CA LEU A 260 -0.47 13.63 -1.22
C LEU A 260 -1.62 12.76 -1.75
N GLY A 261 -2.87 13.19 -1.56
CA GLY A 261 -4.09 12.51 -2.00
C GLY A 261 -4.65 11.46 -1.03
N TYR A 262 -4.06 11.28 0.17
CA TYR A 262 -4.55 10.36 1.18
C TYR A 262 -5.78 10.93 1.89
N ILE A 263 -6.77 10.08 2.17
CA ILE A 263 -7.97 10.48 2.90
C ILE A 263 -7.58 10.98 4.30
N VAL A 264 -8.11 12.14 4.68
CA VAL A 264 -7.93 12.69 6.02
C VAL A 264 -8.99 12.11 6.95
N THR A 265 -8.53 11.51 8.05
CA THR A 265 -9.40 11.02 9.13
C THR A 265 -9.22 11.85 10.39
N LEU A 266 -10.17 11.77 11.30
CA LEU A 266 -10.01 12.38 12.63
C LEU A 266 -8.85 11.71 13.38
N PRO A 267 -8.06 12.44 14.18
CA PRO A 267 -6.96 11.85 14.94
C PRO A 267 -7.41 10.71 15.85
N GLY A 268 -6.77 9.53 15.70
CA GLY A 268 -7.08 8.34 16.49
C GLY A 268 -8.37 7.61 16.08
N SER A 269 -8.97 7.96 14.96
CA SER A 269 -10.23 7.42 14.45
C SER A 269 -10.14 7.16 12.93
N THR A 270 -11.14 6.48 12.39
CA THR A 270 -11.31 6.23 10.96
C THR A 270 -12.39 7.10 10.31
N HIS A 271 -13.06 7.94 11.08
CA HIS A 271 -14.06 8.89 10.59
C HIS A 271 -13.45 9.88 9.59
N THR A 272 -14.11 10.05 8.45
CA THR A 272 -13.77 11.09 7.46
C THR A 272 -14.59 12.37 7.72
N ASN A 273 -14.41 13.37 6.85
CA ASN A 273 -15.26 14.56 6.85
C ASN A 273 -16.69 14.31 6.32
N VAL A 274 -16.99 13.12 5.82
CA VAL A 274 -18.34 12.71 5.38
C VAL A 274 -18.90 11.74 6.40
N GLU A 275 -19.97 12.16 7.07
CA GLU A 275 -20.64 11.36 8.11
C GLU A 275 -21.16 10.03 7.56
N GLY A 276 -20.83 8.91 8.23
CA GLY A 276 -21.14 7.56 7.79
C GLY A 276 -20.13 6.97 6.78
N VAL A 277 -19.03 7.71 6.50
CA VAL A 277 -17.93 7.22 5.66
C VAL A 277 -16.65 7.14 6.47
N PHE A 278 -16.05 5.97 6.51
CA PHE A 278 -14.82 5.65 7.25
C PHE A 278 -13.70 5.29 6.28
N ALA A 279 -12.44 5.51 6.67
CA ALA A 279 -11.29 5.16 5.85
C ALA A 279 -10.28 4.34 6.64
N ALA A 280 -9.79 3.23 6.06
CA ALA A 280 -8.88 2.30 6.72
C ALA A 280 -7.78 1.79 5.79
N GLY A 281 -6.61 1.48 6.38
CA GLY A 281 -5.45 1.00 5.64
C GLY A 281 -4.70 2.12 4.91
N ASP A 282 -3.95 1.73 3.91
CA ASP A 282 -3.02 2.62 3.22
C ASP A 282 -3.67 3.77 2.44
N VAL A 283 -4.99 3.76 2.24
CA VAL A 283 -5.70 4.88 1.62
C VAL A 283 -5.70 6.12 2.52
N GLN A 284 -5.50 5.97 3.84
CA GLN A 284 -5.38 7.04 4.84
C GLN A 284 -4.02 7.03 5.56
N ASP A 285 -3.39 5.84 5.72
CA ASP A 285 -2.09 5.70 6.39
C ASP A 285 -0.93 5.90 5.39
N HIS A 286 -0.46 7.14 5.28
CA HIS A 286 0.71 7.47 4.46
C HIS A 286 2.05 7.22 5.18
N LYS A 287 2.03 6.85 6.47
CA LYS A 287 3.21 6.76 7.33
C LYS A 287 3.73 5.32 7.47
N TYR A 288 2.90 4.42 7.93
CA TYR A 288 3.33 3.06 8.28
C TYR A 288 3.21 2.10 7.09
N ARG A 289 2.06 2.07 6.43
CA ARG A 289 1.78 1.21 5.27
C ARG A 289 2.21 -0.24 5.51
N GLN A 290 1.74 -0.79 6.63
CA GLN A 290 2.00 -2.18 7.01
C GLN A 290 0.70 -2.98 7.06
N ALA A 291 0.78 -4.28 6.72
CA ALA A 291 -0.39 -5.16 6.74
C ALA A 291 -1.07 -5.18 8.12
N VAL A 292 -0.30 -5.17 9.21
CA VAL A 292 -0.82 -5.21 10.57
C VAL A 292 -1.50 -3.89 10.96
N THR A 293 -0.96 -2.72 10.56
CA THR A 293 -1.62 -1.41 10.81
C THR A 293 -2.86 -1.25 9.96
N ALA A 294 -2.84 -1.75 8.71
CA ALA A 294 -4.00 -1.80 7.84
C ALA A 294 -5.12 -2.66 8.46
N ALA A 295 -4.81 -3.86 8.94
CA ALA A 295 -5.75 -4.72 9.63
C ALA A 295 -6.32 -4.05 10.90
N ALA A 296 -5.46 -3.40 11.70
CA ALA A 296 -5.89 -2.69 12.91
C ALA A 296 -6.87 -1.56 12.58
N SER A 297 -6.58 -0.73 11.59
CA SER A 297 -7.49 0.34 11.17
C SER A 297 -8.79 -0.20 10.55
N GLY A 298 -8.75 -1.35 9.88
CA GLY A 298 -9.95 -2.07 9.42
C GLY A 298 -10.87 -2.50 10.56
N CYS A 299 -10.28 -3.02 11.65
CA CYS A 299 -11.01 -3.32 12.88
C CYS A 299 -11.66 -2.06 13.48
N MET A 300 -10.90 -0.95 13.58
CA MET A 300 -11.40 0.33 14.08
C MET A 300 -12.58 0.82 13.23
N ALA A 301 -12.45 0.83 11.90
CA ALA A 301 -13.48 1.29 10.99
C ALA A 301 -14.78 0.48 11.11
N ALA A 302 -14.68 -0.84 11.26
CA ALA A 302 -15.86 -1.68 11.46
C ALA A 302 -16.58 -1.37 12.75
N LYS A 303 -15.83 -1.16 13.84
CA LYS A 303 -16.41 -0.82 15.15
C LYS A 303 -17.05 0.58 15.14
N GLU A 304 -16.40 1.56 14.58
CA GLU A 304 -16.93 2.91 14.45
C GLU A 304 -18.17 2.95 13.53
N ALA A 305 -18.18 2.15 12.46
CA ALA A 305 -19.34 2.00 11.58
C ALA A 305 -20.52 1.32 12.29
N GLU A 306 -20.27 0.29 13.13
CA GLU A 306 -21.28 -0.38 13.96
C GLU A 306 -21.93 0.62 14.93
N ASP A 307 -21.12 1.35 15.69
CA ASP A 307 -21.59 2.33 16.66
C ASP A 307 -22.40 3.43 15.95
N TRP A 308 -21.88 3.96 14.85
CA TRP A 308 -22.58 4.98 14.08
C TRP A 308 -23.93 4.50 13.51
N LEU A 309 -23.99 3.29 12.91
CA LEU A 309 -25.23 2.72 12.37
C LEU A 309 -26.27 2.51 13.48
N ARG A 310 -25.86 2.05 14.64
CA ARG A 310 -26.74 1.90 15.82
C ARG A 310 -27.35 3.24 16.23
N ASP A 311 -26.54 4.30 16.27
CA ASP A 311 -26.99 5.66 16.63
C ASP A 311 -27.96 6.25 15.58
N GLN A 312 -27.90 5.78 14.32
CA GLN A 312 -28.88 6.14 13.28
C GLN A 312 -30.19 5.33 13.36
N GLY A 313 -30.34 4.43 14.33
CA GLY A 313 -31.53 3.57 14.47
C GLY A 313 -31.59 2.44 13.44
N CYS A 314 -30.47 2.11 12.79
CA CYS A 314 -30.36 0.95 11.94
C CYS A 314 -30.28 -0.30 12.83
N GLU A 315 -31.30 -1.16 12.85
CA GLU A 315 -31.25 -2.44 13.57
C GLU A 315 -30.14 -3.33 12.97
N CYS A 316 -29.25 -3.81 13.85
CA CYS A 316 -28.19 -4.78 13.51
C CYS A 316 -28.71 -6.21 13.49
#